data_84bc4d10162b66062958f365d3c99180
#
_entry.id   84bc4d10162b66062958f365d3c99180
#
_cell.length_a   1.000
_cell.length_b   1.000
_cell.length_c   1.000
_cell.angle_alpha   90.00
_cell.angle_beta   90.00
_cell.angle_gamma   90.00
#
_symmetry.space_group_name_H-M   'P 1'
#
loop_
_entity.id
_entity.type
_entity.pdbx_description
1 polymer ?
#
loop_
_entity_poly.entity_id
_entity_poly.type
_entity_poly.pdbx_seq_one_letter_code
_entity_poly.pdbx_strand_id
1 'polypeptide(L)'
;MSILDQVHRVLKPTGSLWLNLGDSYQNKSLLGIPWRVAFALTDDAGWILRNSVIWNKVKSGMDNSKDRLGNKHENIFHFVKQNKYFYDADAIRTRPRESKVVNGSVVSATGVSGVRYRRQIELSTSLSKSEKTAAFEALNETLKRVGAGEISDFRMVIRGQQRTTHSDSKKLSGRAKELVEKGFYFLRYHPKGSKPADVWDIIPEDTQKRKKHFAAYPEDICKIPILATCPPGGTVLDPFCGTGTTMKVAQELGRRSIGIDISAEYISMAQHRCGAGG
;
A
#
# COMPACT_ATOMS: atom_id res chain seq x y z
N MET A 1 1.72 30.21 12.95
CA MET A 1 1.04 28.89 12.96
C MET A 1 0.97 28.39 11.52
N SER A 2 1.55 27.23 11.21
CA SER A 2 1.57 26.70 9.86
C SER A 2 0.20 26.19 9.42
N ILE A 3 -0.03 26.03 8.12
CA ILE A 3 -1.27 25.42 7.61
C ILE A 3 -1.43 24.01 8.16
N LEU A 4 -0.34 23.24 8.30
CA LEU A 4 -0.38 21.89 8.83
C LEU A 4 -0.75 21.83 10.33
N ASP A 5 -0.49 22.88 11.14
CA ASP A 5 -1.00 23.00 12.50
C ASP A 5 -2.54 23.14 12.50
N GLN A 6 -3.10 23.90 11.54
CA GLN A 6 -4.54 24.00 11.40
C GLN A 6 -5.17 22.69 10.92
N VAL A 7 -4.51 21.98 10.00
CA VAL A 7 -4.93 20.62 9.60
C VAL A 7 -4.94 19.69 10.81
N HIS A 8 -3.89 19.72 11.63
CA HIS A 8 -3.83 18.93 12.86
C HIS A 8 -4.99 19.28 13.80
N ARG A 9 -5.30 20.56 13.99
CA ARG A 9 -6.38 21.03 14.87
C ARG A 9 -7.75 20.54 14.43
N VAL A 10 -8.07 20.60 13.13
CA VAL A 10 -9.41 20.25 12.61
C VAL A 10 -9.58 18.77 12.29
N LEU A 11 -8.48 18.04 12.07
CA LEU A 11 -8.53 16.60 11.80
C LEU A 11 -9.04 15.85 13.02
N LYS A 12 -9.97 14.91 12.80
CA LYS A 12 -10.45 14.01 13.87
C LYS A 12 -9.29 13.24 14.51
N PRO A 13 -9.36 12.86 15.80
CA PRO A 13 -8.33 12.04 16.44
C PRO A 13 -8.03 10.73 15.67
N THR A 14 -9.05 10.13 15.05
CA THR A 14 -8.93 8.90 14.24
C THR A 14 -8.65 9.15 12.76
N GLY A 15 -8.46 10.41 12.35
CA GLY A 15 -8.19 10.78 10.96
C GLY A 15 -6.74 10.60 10.56
N SER A 16 -6.48 10.69 9.27
CA SER A 16 -5.15 10.56 8.67
C SER A 16 -4.84 11.75 7.78
N LEU A 17 -3.57 12.13 7.71
CA LEU A 17 -3.02 13.07 6.75
C LEU A 17 -2.16 12.31 5.74
N TRP A 18 -2.41 12.54 4.45
CA TRP A 18 -1.56 12.10 3.37
C TRP A 18 -0.93 13.32 2.70
N LEU A 19 0.39 13.42 2.73
CA LEU A 19 1.14 14.59 2.29
C LEU A 19 2.07 14.21 1.14
N ASN A 20 1.76 14.70 -0.07
CA ASN A 20 2.59 14.51 -1.24
C ASN A 20 3.58 15.68 -1.38
N LEU A 21 4.87 15.37 -1.47
CA LEU A 21 5.94 16.36 -1.61
C LEU A 21 6.98 15.91 -2.64
N GLY A 22 7.28 16.80 -3.57
CA GLY A 22 8.44 16.71 -4.46
C GLY A 22 9.68 17.33 -3.82
N ASP A 23 10.85 16.85 -4.20
CA ASP A 23 12.12 17.44 -3.79
C ASP A 23 12.67 18.36 -4.87
N SER A 24 13.61 19.21 -4.49
CA SER A 24 14.21 20.21 -5.37
C SER A 24 15.72 20.30 -5.15
N TYR A 25 16.40 20.97 -6.07
CA TYR A 25 17.84 21.21 -6.04
C TYR A 25 18.16 22.68 -5.94
N GLN A 26 19.16 23.02 -5.14
CA GLN A 26 19.76 24.33 -5.10
C GLN A 26 21.29 24.20 -5.10
N ASN A 27 21.97 24.93 -5.98
CA ASN A 27 23.43 24.87 -6.12
C ASN A 27 23.98 23.44 -6.25
N LYS A 28 23.33 22.62 -7.09
CA LYS A 28 23.63 21.18 -7.27
C LYS A 28 23.35 20.28 -6.07
N SER A 29 22.91 20.80 -4.95
CA SER A 29 22.57 20.03 -3.74
C SER A 29 21.09 19.69 -3.71
N LEU A 30 20.76 18.43 -3.46
CA LEU A 30 19.40 18.00 -3.18
C LEU A 30 18.97 18.55 -1.82
N LEU A 31 17.84 19.24 -1.76
CA LEU A 31 17.41 19.95 -0.56
C LEU A 31 16.84 19.02 0.52
N GLY A 32 16.31 17.86 0.16
CA GLY A 32 15.70 16.90 1.08
C GLY A 32 14.40 17.42 1.71
N ILE A 33 13.69 18.31 1.01
CA ILE A 33 12.47 18.98 1.52
C ILE A 33 11.43 17.99 2.04
N PRO A 34 11.09 16.89 1.33
CA PRO A 34 10.08 15.96 1.82
C PRO A 34 10.40 15.42 3.21
N TRP A 35 11.63 14.98 3.43
CA TRP A 35 12.06 14.40 4.70
C TRP A 35 12.24 15.43 5.81
N ARG A 36 12.69 16.65 5.47
CA ARG A 36 12.76 17.75 6.45
C ARG A 36 11.38 18.10 6.97
N VAL A 37 10.36 18.16 6.11
CA VAL A 37 8.99 18.39 6.52
C VAL A 37 8.47 17.21 7.34
N ALA A 38 8.75 15.96 6.91
CA ALA A 38 8.30 14.78 7.65
C ALA A 38 8.88 14.74 9.08
N PHE A 39 10.17 15.04 9.27
CA PHE A 39 10.79 15.12 10.59
C PHE A 39 10.24 16.26 11.43
N ALA A 40 10.06 17.45 10.86
CA ALA A 40 9.45 18.55 11.61
C ALA A 40 8.02 18.22 12.09
N LEU A 41 7.24 17.50 11.30
CA LEU A 41 5.91 17.04 11.70
C LEU A 41 5.95 16.00 12.82
N THR A 42 6.92 15.08 12.81
CA THR A 42 7.06 14.06 13.85
C THR A 42 7.67 14.61 15.12
N ASP A 43 8.73 15.38 15.00
CA ASP A 43 9.58 15.78 16.13
C ASP A 43 8.99 17.00 16.87
N ASP A 44 8.40 17.96 16.10
CA ASP A 44 7.96 19.24 16.66
C ASP A 44 6.43 19.36 16.75
N ALA A 45 5.66 18.70 15.84
CA ALA A 45 4.21 18.91 15.73
C ALA A 45 3.36 17.71 16.21
N GLY A 46 3.98 16.67 16.77
CA GLY A 46 3.29 15.55 17.41
C GLY A 46 2.56 14.58 16.47
N TRP A 47 2.90 14.59 15.17
CA TRP A 47 2.38 13.61 14.24
C TRP A 47 3.11 12.27 14.36
N ILE A 48 2.44 11.18 14.04
CA ILE A 48 3.00 9.84 13.97
C ILE A 48 3.10 9.46 12.49
N LEU A 49 4.32 9.28 11.96
CA LEU A 49 4.57 8.81 10.61
C LEU A 49 4.29 7.30 10.51
N ARG A 50 3.36 6.90 9.64
CA ARG A 50 2.96 5.51 9.43
C ARG A 50 3.60 4.86 8.20
N ASN A 51 3.65 5.60 7.09
CA ASN A 51 4.27 5.16 5.85
C ASN A 51 4.98 6.31 5.15
N SER A 52 6.06 5.98 4.46
CA SER A 52 6.62 6.76 3.37
C SER A 52 6.40 5.98 2.08
N VAL A 53 5.55 6.49 1.22
CA VAL A 53 5.23 5.91 -0.08
C VAL A 53 6.01 6.63 -1.16
N ILE A 54 6.58 5.88 -2.09
CA ILE A 54 7.24 6.41 -3.28
C ILE A 54 6.24 6.41 -4.45
N TRP A 55 5.85 7.57 -4.89
CA TRP A 55 5.16 7.70 -6.18
C TRP A 55 6.20 7.72 -7.30
N ASN A 56 6.38 6.58 -7.96
CA ASN A 56 7.22 6.45 -9.15
C ASN A 56 6.47 6.99 -10.37
N LYS A 57 6.97 8.10 -10.93
CA LYS A 57 6.44 8.70 -12.17
C LYS A 57 6.98 7.93 -13.37
N VAL A 58 6.35 6.84 -13.74
CA VAL A 58 6.78 5.91 -14.81
C VAL A 58 7.14 6.63 -16.11
N LYS A 59 6.40 7.70 -16.44
CA LYS A 59 6.67 8.61 -17.56
C LYS A 59 6.90 10.01 -17.02
N SER A 60 8.12 10.35 -16.67
CA SER A 60 8.52 11.72 -16.32
C SER A 60 9.25 12.38 -17.49
N GLY A 61 9.24 13.71 -17.54
CA GLY A 61 10.01 14.49 -18.51
C GLY A 61 11.51 14.18 -18.47
N MET A 62 12.24 14.60 -19.47
CA MET A 62 13.71 14.46 -19.51
C MET A 62 14.34 15.35 -18.45
N ASP A 63 15.25 14.81 -17.67
CA ASP A 63 16.15 15.56 -16.79
C ASP A 63 17.46 15.81 -17.54
N ASN A 64 17.79 17.06 -17.78
CA ASN A 64 18.98 17.45 -18.54
C ASN A 64 20.26 17.48 -17.70
N SER A 65 20.22 17.05 -16.46
CA SER A 65 21.40 17.00 -15.59
C SER A 65 22.40 15.98 -16.10
N LYS A 66 23.70 16.38 -16.09
CA LYS A 66 24.80 15.54 -16.62
C LYS A 66 25.60 14.81 -15.52
N ASP A 67 25.42 15.21 -14.28
CA ASP A 67 26.23 14.77 -13.12
C ASP A 67 25.42 14.15 -11.99
N ARG A 68 24.18 13.79 -12.24
CA ARG A 68 23.29 13.05 -11.30
C ARG A 68 22.21 12.27 -12.02
N LEU A 69 21.58 11.37 -11.30
CA LEU A 69 20.40 10.64 -11.79
C LEU A 69 19.17 11.56 -11.91
N GLY A 70 18.31 11.28 -12.87
CA GLY A 70 17.04 11.98 -13.02
C GLY A 70 16.11 11.72 -11.83
N ASN A 71 15.48 12.78 -11.29
CA ASN A 71 14.51 12.68 -10.22
C ASN A 71 13.14 12.30 -10.81
N LYS A 72 12.71 11.05 -10.60
CA LYS A 72 11.47 10.48 -11.19
C LYS A 72 10.44 10.07 -10.17
N HIS A 73 10.57 10.50 -8.92
CA HIS A 73 9.61 10.14 -7.89
C HIS A 73 9.27 11.33 -6.99
N GLU A 74 8.16 11.20 -6.29
CA GLU A 74 7.79 12.05 -5.16
C GLU A 74 7.50 11.19 -3.94
N ASN A 75 7.56 11.79 -2.75
CA ASN A 75 7.25 11.13 -1.50
C ASN A 75 5.81 11.46 -1.09
N ILE A 76 5.07 10.43 -0.71
CA ILE A 76 3.74 10.56 -0.13
C ILE A 76 3.80 10.01 1.28
N PHE A 77 3.68 10.86 2.28
CA PHE A 77 3.76 10.48 3.69
C PHE A 77 2.36 10.27 4.25
N HIS A 78 2.18 9.18 4.99
CA HIS A 78 0.98 8.92 5.77
C HIS A 78 1.23 9.22 7.24
N PHE A 79 0.52 10.21 7.77
CA PHE A 79 0.58 10.60 9.18
C PHE A 79 -0.76 10.38 9.88
N VAL A 80 -0.68 10.14 11.18
CA VAL A 80 -1.84 10.06 12.08
C VAL A 80 -1.57 10.83 13.37
N LYS A 81 -2.64 11.19 14.09
CA LYS A 81 -2.53 11.90 15.38
C LYS A 81 -2.28 10.98 16.57
N GLN A 82 -2.68 9.72 16.47
CA GLN A 82 -2.60 8.74 17.54
C GLN A 82 -2.50 7.32 17.00
N ASN A 83 -2.10 6.37 17.84
CA ASN A 83 -1.93 4.97 17.43
C ASN A 83 -3.24 4.27 17.02
N LYS A 84 -4.39 4.71 17.55
CA LYS A 84 -5.70 4.16 17.20
C LYS A 84 -6.40 5.10 16.20
N TYR A 85 -6.38 4.74 14.93
CA TYR A 85 -6.99 5.50 13.82
C TYR A 85 -7.81 4.58 12.91
N PHE A 86 -8.64 5.18 12.05
CA PHE A 86 -9.40 4.42 11.08
C PHE A 86 -8.49 3.95 9.94
N TYR A 87 -8.51 2.65 9.64
CA TYR A 87 -7.79 2.08 8.51
C TYR A 87 -8.51 0.83 7.98
N ASP A 88 -9.08 0.93 6.78
CA ASP A 88 -9.70 -0.19 6.07
C ASP A 88 -8.70 -0.81 5.09
N ALA A 89 -7.98 -1.83 5.57
CA ALA A 89 -7.02 -2.55 4.74
C ALA A 89 -7.70 -3.37 3.62
N ASP A 90 -8.94 -3.77 3.80
CA ASP A 90 -9.65 -4.60 2.84
C ASP A 90 -10.15 -3.81 1.63
N ALA A 91 -10.46 -2.53 1.83
CA ALA A 91 -10.89 -1.62 0.74
C ALA A 91 -9.79 -1.35 -0.31
N ILE A 92 -8.52 -1.58 0.05
CA ILE A 92 -7.37 -1.26 -0.81
C ILE A 92 -6.57 -2.49 -1.25
N ARG A 93 -7.05 -3.71 -0.97
CA ARG A 93 -6.32 -4.92 -1.37
C ARG A 93 -6.24 -5.04 -2.89
N THR A 94 -5.10 -5.52 -3.36
CA THR A 94 -4.90 -5.89 -4.75
C THR A 94 -5.59 -7.23 -5.04
N ARG A 95 -5.78 -7.53 -6.33
CA ARG A 95 -6.41 -8.78 -6.75
C ARG A 95 -5.80 -9.99 -6.03
N PRO A 96 -6.62 -10.90 -5.49
CA PRO A 96 -6.13 -12.08 -4.78
C PRO A 96 -5.40 -13.03 -5.73
N ARG A 97 -4.44 -13.77 -5.19
CA ARG A 97 -3.95 -14.98 -5.82
C ARG A 97 -4.97 -16.07 -5.56
N GLU A 98 -5.34 -16.80 -6.59
CA GLU A 98 -6.40 -17.80 -6.51
C GLU A 98 -5.85 -19.19 -6.84
N SER A 99 -6.13 -20.15 -5.96
CA SER A 99 -5.99 -21.58 -6.26
C SER A 99 -7.08 -22.00 -7.25
N LYS A 100 -6.77 -23.00 -8.05
CA LYS A 100 -7.73 -23.62 -8.99
C LYS A 100 -7.97 -25.06 -8.61
N VAL A 101 -9.16 -25.58 -8.91
CA VAL A 101 -9.43 -27.01 -8.82
C VAL A 101 -9.23 -27.63 -10.21
N VAL A 102 -8.29 -28.57 -10.30
CA VAL A 102 -7.97 -29.28 -11.55
C VAL A 102 -8.05 -30.78 -11.25
N ASN A 103 -8.90 -31.50 -11.96
CA ASN A 103 -9.14 -32.94 -11.77
C ASN A 103 -9.39 -33.33 -10.30
N GLY A 104 -10.21 -32.55 -9.60
CA GLY A 104 -10.56 -32.76 -8.20
C GLY A 104 -9.47 -32.39 -7.17
N SER A 105 -8.33 -31.88 -7.60
CA SER A 105 -7.22 -31.46 -6.75
C SER A 105 -7.09 -29.94 -6.70
N VAL A 106 -6.85 -29.37 -5.51
CA VAL A 106 -6.53 -27.97 -5.36
C VAL A 106 -5.10 -27.72 -5.84
N VAL A 107 -4.95 -26.83 -6.80
CA VAL A 107 -3.66 -26.40 -7.36
C VAL A 107 -3.46 -24.93 -7.03
N SER A 108 -2.37 -24.62 -6.32
CA SER A 108 -2.02 -23.24 -5.97
C SER A 108 -1.73 -22.40 -7.20
N ALA A 109 -1.77 -21.07 -7.08
CA ALA A 109 -1.39 -20.16 -8.16
C ALA A 109 0.07 -20.33 -8.65
N THR A 110 0.91 -21.01 -7.86
CA THR A 110 2.28 -21.39 -8.24
C THR A 110 2.35 -22.72 -9.03
N GLY A 111 1.21 -23.34 -9.33
CA GLY A 111 1.15 -24.61 -10.06
C GLY A 111 1.44 -25.87 -9.23
N VAL A 112 1.55 -25.73 -7.89
CA VAL A 112 1.82 -26.87 -7.01
C VAL A 112 0.50 -27.42 -6.45
N SER A 113 0.17 -28.67 -6.78
CA SER A 113 -1.05 -29.33 -6.27
C SER A 113 -0.90 -29.85 -4.84
N GLY A 114 -2.03 -30.02 -4.17
CA GLY A 114 -2.08 -30.68 -2.87
C GLY A 114 -1.49 -32.10 -2.90
N VAL A 115 -1.67 -32.84 -4.00
CA VAL A 115 -1.06 -34.14 -4.23
C VAL A 115 0.46 -34.07 -4.27
N ARG A 116 1.02 -33.06 -4.93
CA ARG A 116 2.47 -32.85 -4.99
C ARG A 116 3.05 -32.49 -3.61
N TYR A 117 2.35 -31.69 -2.81
CA TYR A 117 2.78 -31.43 -1.43
C TYR A 117 2.75 -32.69 -0.56
N ARG A 118 1.73 -33.56 -0.70
CA ARG A 118 1.70 -34.87 -0.01
C ARG A 118 2.94 -35.70 -0.34
N ARG A 119 3.26 -35.84 -1.63
CA ARG A 119 4.46 -36.56 -2.07
C ARG A 119 5.76 -35.94 -1.55
N GLN A 120 5.82 -34.61 -1.47
CA GLN A 120 6.99 -33.91 -0.90
C GLN A 120 7.16 -34.20 0.60
N ILE A 121 6.08 -34.31 1.35
CA ILE A 121 6.11 -34.67 2.77
C ILE A 121 6.58 -36.15 2.91
N GLU A 122 5.99 -37.06 2.15
CA GLU A 122 6.33 -38.48 2.18
C GLU A 122 7.82 -38.73 1.91
N LEU A 123 8.34 -38.14 0.84
CA LEU A 123 9.73 -38.30 0.38
C LEU A 123 10.74 -37.45 1.15
N SER A 124 10.30 -36.59 2.07
CA SER A 124 11.22 -35.74 2.84
C SER A 124 12.13 -36.60 3.73
N THR A 125 13.44 -36.39 3.61
CA THR A 125 14.46 -36.98 4.47
C THR A 125 14.78 -36.09 5.67
N SER A 126 14.33 -34.84 5.67
CA SER A 126 14.58 -33.85 6.72
C SER A 126 13.50 -33.77 7.79
N LEU A 127 12.35 -34.44 7.57
CA LEU A 127 11.25 -34.51 8.51
C LEU A 127 11.25 -35.87 9.27
N SER A 128 11.08 -35.80 10.57
CA SER A 128 10.81 -36.97 11.39
C SER A 128 9.42 -37.58 11.09
N LYS A 129 9.16 -38.78 11.57
CA LYS A 129 7.85 -39.47 11.37
C LYS A 129 6.69 -38.64 11.95
N SER A 130 6.88 -38.08 13.15
CA SER A 130 5.86 -37.22 13.80
C SER A 130 5.66 -35.89 13.06
N GLU A 131 6.74 -35.26 12.56
CA GLU A 131 6.62 -34.05 11.77
C GLU A 131 5.89 -34.27 10.42
N LYS A 132 6.09 -35.46 9.80
CA LYS A 132 5.34 -35.83 8.59
C LYS A 132 3.83 -35.97 8.88
N THR A 133 3.44 -36.63 9.98
CA THR A 133 2.02 -36.73 10.38
C THR A 133 1.42 -35.33 10.58
N ALA A 134 2.07 -34.47 11.37
CA ALA A 134 1.60 -33.11 11.60
C ALA A 134 1.52 -32.29 10.31
N ALA A 135 2.49 -32.45 9.36
CA ALA A 135 2.49 -31.83 8.06
C ALA A 135 1.30 -32.25 7.18
N PHE A 136 0.93 -33.54 7.19
CA PHE A 136 -0.24 -34.04 6.49
C PHE A 136 -1.56 -33.48 7.04
N GLU A 137 -1.71 -33.44 8.36
CA GLU A 137 -2.89 -32.87 9.03
C GLU A 137 -3.03 -31.38 8.68
N ALA A 138 -1.94 -30.63 8.80
CA ALA A 138 -1.92 -29.19 8.49
C ALA A 138 -2.17 -28.90 7.00
N LEU A 139 -1.71 -29.76 6.09
CA LEU A 139 -2.01 -29.67 4.66
C LEU A 139 -3.50 -29.91 4.40
N ASN A 140 -4.08 -30.97 4.98
CA ASN A 140 -5.49 -31.28 4.82
C ASN A 140 -6.38 -30.15 5.33
N GLU A 141 -6.06 -29.58 6.49
CA GLU A 141 -6.75 -28.42 7.04
C GLU A 141 -6.64 -27.20 6.10
N THR A 142 -5.45 -26.93 5.58
CA THR A 142 -5.24 -25.83 4.64
C THR A 142 -6.05 -26.03 3.35
N LEU A 143 -6.11 -27.24 2.81
CA LEU A 143 -6.92 -27.55 1.62
C LEU A 143 -8.43 -27.37 1.87
N LYS A 144 -8.93 -27.77 3.06
CA LYS A 144 -10.33 -27.52 3.46
C LYS A 144 -10.64 -26.02 3.50
N ARG A 145 -9.75 -25.22 4.07
CA ARG A 145 -9.90 -23.76 4.15
C ARG A 145 -9.89 -23.07 2.79
N VAL A 146 -9.11 -23.58 1.82
CA VAL A 146 -9.18 -23.13 0.42
C VAL A 146 -10.55 -23.47 -0.17
N GLY A 147 -11.03 -24.70 0.03
CA GLY A 147 -12.35 -25.13 -0.45
C GLY A 147 -13.51 -24.33 0.15
N ALA A 148 -13.38 -23.90 1.41
CA ALA A 148 -14.34 -23.05 2.11
C ALA A 148 -14.23 -21.54 1.73
N GLY A 149 -13.24 -21.15 0.91
CA GLY A 149 -13.02 -19.74 0.56
C GLY A 149 -12.44 -18.86 1.66
N GLU A 150 -12.00 -19.43 2.79
CA GLU A 150 -11.38 -18.70 3.89
C GLU A 150 -9.98 -18.17 3.54
N ILE A 151 -9.30 -18.85 2.64
CA ILE A 151 -8.03 -18.44 2.04
C ILE A 151 -8.11 -18.65 0.53
N SER A 152 -7.53 -17.72 -0.24
CA SER A 152 -7.59 -17.77 -1.71
C SER A 152 -6.53 -18.69 -2.31
N ASP A 153 -5.37 -18.80 -1.66
CA ASP A 153 -4.24 -19.60 -2.11
C ASP A 153 -3.31 -19.92 -0.94
N PHE A 154 -2.37 -20.84 -1.15
CA PHE A 154 -1.37 -21.19 -0.16
C PHE A 154 -0.04 -21.63 -0.80
N ARG A 155 1.04 -21.55 -0.04
CA ARG A 155 2.31 -22.18 -0.33
C ARG A 155 2.84 -22.85 0.93
N MET A 156 3.18 -24.14 0.82
CA MET A 156 3.84 -24.88 1.89
C MET A 156 5.36 -24.82 1.69
N VAL A 157 6.09 -24.60 2.76
CA VAL A 157 7.55 -24.63 2.81
C VAL A 157 7.95 -25.75 3.75
N ILE A 158 8.80 -26.69 3.27
CA ILE A 158 9.25 -27.87 4.00
C ILE A 158 10.76 -27.76 4.21
N ARG A 159 11.24 -28.06 5.40
CA ARG A 159 12.68 -28.04 5.74
C ARG A 159 13.47 -28.92 4.76
N GLY A 160 14.60 -28.39 4.29
CA GLY A 160 15.50 -29.11 3.37
C GLY A 160 15.04 -29.21 1.92
N GLN A 161 13.80 -28.82 1.55
CA GLN A 161 13.30 -28.95 0.19
C GLN A 161 13.27 -27.63 -0.62
N GLN A 162 13.41 -26.48 0.03
CA GLN A 162 13.36 -25.19 -0.61
C GLN A 162 14.44 -24.29 -0.05
N ARG A 163 15.03 -23.45 -0.91
CA ARG A 163 15.89 -22.36 -0.45
C ARG A 163 15.03 -21.39 0.36
N THR A 164 15.36 -21.23 1.63
CA THR A 164 14.79 -20.23 2.52
C THR A 164 15.88 -19.25 2.90
N THR A 165 15.72 -17.99 2.52
CA THR A 165 16.56 -16.92 3.04
C THR A 165 15.95 -16.48 4.37
N HIS A 166 16.55 -16.92 5.47
CA HIS A 166 16.28 -16.39 6.79
C HIS A 166 17.43 -15.48 7.21
N SER A 167 17.13 -14.50 8.03
CA SER A 167 18.14 -13.63 8.63
C SER A 167 19.17 -14.50 9.38
N ASP A 168 20.46 -14.17 9.27
CA ASP A 168 21.55 -14.79 10.01
C ASP A 168 21.54 -14.45 11.52
N SER A 169 20.46 -13.89 12.01
CA SER A 169 20.25 -13.59 13.42
C SER A 169 20.30 -14.85 14.26
N LYS A 170 21.12 -14.83 15.31
CA LYS A 170 21.21 -15.91 16.32
C LYS A 170 19.86 -16.17 17.03
N LYS A 171 18.95 -15.20 17.03
CA LYS A 171 17.61 -15.33 17.62
C LYS A 171 16.59 -15.66 16.53
N LEU A 172 16.24 -16.92 16.41
CA LEU A 172 15.21 -17.39 15.51
C LEU A 172 13.83 -16.84 15.94
N SER A 173 13.10 -16.23 15.01
CA SER A 173 11.74 -15.74 15.23
C SER A 173 10.82 -16.05 14.05
N GLY A 174 9.52 -15.98 14.26
CA GLY A 174 8.53 -16.14 13.20
C GLY A 174 8.68 -17.47 12.43
N ARG A 175 8.67 -17.37 11.09
CA ARG A 175 8.71 -18.53 10.18
C ARG A 175 10.00 -19.35 10.26
N ALA A 176 11.12 -18.71 10.55
CA ALA A 176 12.40 -19.40 10.73
C ALA A 176 12.32 -20.34 11.94
N LYS A 177 11.77 -19.86 13.05
CA LYS A 177 11.51 -20.66 14.26
C LYS A 177 10.55 -21.80 13.96
N GLU A 178 9.43 -21.53 13.30
CA GLU A 178 8.44 -22.52 12.92
C GLU A 178 9.03 -23.64 12.03
N LEU A 179 9.90 -23.26 11.07
CA LEU A 179 10.57 -24.23 10.19
C LEU A 179 11.53 -25.16 10.97
N VAL A 180 12.23 -24.63 11.97
CA VAL A 180 13.13 -25.43 12.81
C VAL A 180 12.36 -26.35 13.74
N GLU A 181 11.33 -25.84 14.42
CA GLU A 181 10.59 -26.59 15.45
C GLU A 181 9.61 -27.60 14.86
N LYS A 182 8.91 -27.25 13.75
CA LYS A 182 7.86 -28.09 13.16
C LYS A 182 8.26 -28.78 11.87
N GLY A 183 9.38 -28.36 11.26
CA GLY A 183 9.85 -28.86 9.97
C GLY A 183 9.14 -28.26 8.75
N PHE A 184 8.08 -27.48 8.92
CA PHE A 184 7.33 -26.85 7.85
C PHE A 184 6.59 -25.60 8.32
N TYR A 185 6.15 -24.74 7.35
CA TYR A 185 5.18 -23.67 7.57
C TYR A 185 4.36 -23.42 6.32
N PHE A 186 3.23 -22.68 6.48
CA PHE A 186 2.36 -22.26 5.39
C PHE A 186 2.37 -20.74 5.20
N LEU A 187 2.50 -20.31 3.94
CA LEU A 187 2.08 -19.00 3.48
C LEU A 187 0.61 -19.15 3.05
N ARG A 188 -0.28 -18.46 3.74
CA ARG A 188 -1.71 -18.43 3.39
C ARG A 188 -2.05 -17.06 2.87
N TYR A 189 -2.77 -17.00 1.75
CA TYR A 189 -3.11 -15.75 1.08
C TYR A 189 -4.55 -15.37 1.40
N HIS A 190 -4.75 -14.09 1.67
CA HIS A 190 -6.05 -13.57 2.07
C HIS A 190 -7.05 -13.61 0.90
N PRO A 191 -8.34 -14.00 1.11
CA PRO A 191 -9.30 -14.12 0.01
C PRO A 191 -9.58 -12.81 -0.73
N LYS A 192 -9.48 -11.67 -0.04
CA LYS A 192 -9.60 -10.34 -0.67
C LYS A 192 -8.29 -9.80 -1.27
N GLY A 193 -7.22 -10.60 -1.29
CA GLY A 193 -5.94 -10.23 -1.89
C GLY A 193 -4.90 -9.65 -0.93
N SER A 194 -3.84 -9.10 -1.50
CA SER A 194 -2.68 -8.57 -0.77
C SER A 194 -2.83 -7.08 -0.47
N LYS A 195 -2.21 -6.60 0.58
CA LYS A 195 -2.04 -5.15 0.79
C LYS A 195 -1.19 -4.57 -0.34
N PRO A 196 -1.49 -3.37 -0.83
CA PRO A 196 -0.64 -2.68 -1.79
C PRO A 196 0.75 -2.43 -1.18
N ALA A 197 1.76 -2.36 -2.06
CA ALA A 197 3.11 -1.96 -1.67
C ALA A 197 3.19 -0.45 -1.44
N ASP A 198 4.31 0.00 -0.90
CA ASP A 198 4.64 1.40 -0.65
C ASP A 198 5.42 2.06 -1.81
N VAL A 199 5.51 1.41 -2.95
CA VAL A 199 5.97 1.98 -4.22
C VAL A 199 4.82 1.91 -5.21
N TRP A 200 4.38 3.08 -5.70
CA TRP A 200 3.24 3.21 -6.60
C TRP A 200 3.71 3.67 -7.98
N ASP A 201 3.53 2.82 -8.96
CA ASP A 201 3.78 3.11 -10.37
C ASP A 201 2.54 3.79 -10.96
N ILE A 202 2.48 5.11 -10.86
CA ILE A 202 1.35 5.91 -11.35
C ILE A 202 1.85 6.90 -12.39
N ILE A 203 1.26 6.87 -13.58
CA ILE A 203 1.61 7.79 -14.66
C ILE A 203 1.13 9.20 -14.28
N PRO A 204 2.01 10.23 -14.36
CA PRO A 204 1.60 11.62 -14.17
C PRO A 204 0.49 12.02 -15.14
N GLU A 205 -0.35 12.94 -14.73
CA GLU A 205 -1.38 13.49 -15.60
C GLU A 205 -0.75 14.21 -16.79
N ASP A 206 -1.31 13.99 -18.01
CA ASP A 206 -0.87 14.71 -19.20
C ASP A 206 -1.44 16.14 -19.17
N THR A 207 -0.60 17.09 -18.79
CA THR A 207 -0.97 18.50 -18.67
C THR A 207 -1.23 19.15 -20.02
N GLN A 208 -0.83 18.55 -21.15
CA GLN A 208 -1.08 19.09 -22.49
C GLN A 208 -2.56 19.04 -22.89
N LYS A 209 -3.33 18.16 -22.29
CA LYS A 209 -4.78 18.02 -22.55
C LYS A 209 -5.66 18.88 -21.64
N ARG A 210 -5.10 19.51 -20.62
CA ARG A 210 -5.83 20.37 -19.67
C ARG A 210 -5.32 21.80 -19.73
N LYS A 211 -6.25 22.73 -19.92
CA LYS A 211 -5.93 24.17 -19.85
C LYS A 211 -5.44 24.51 -18.42
N LYS A 212 -4.17 24.94 -18.31
CA LYS A 212 -3.64 25.75 -17.20
C LYS A 212 -3.55 25.15 -15.78
N HIS A 213 -2.94 23.98 -15.55
CA HIS A 213 -2.49 23.67 -14.19
C HIS A 213 -1.05 23.15 -14.18
N PHE A 214 -0.15 23.83 -13.45
CA PHE A 214 1.29 23.51 -13.42
C PHE A 214 1.65 22.27 -12.60
N ALA A 215 0.78 21.80 -11.70
CA ALA A 215 1.08 20.74 -10.74
C ALA A 215 -0.10 19.78 -10.49
N ALA A 216 -0.84 19.41 -11.55
CA ALA A 216 -1.91 18.45 -11.44
C ALA A 216 -1.35 17.05 -11.13
N TYR A 217 -1.84 16.42 -10.08
CA TYR A 217 -1.55 15.02 -9.77
C TYR A 217 -2.70 14.11 -10.23
N PRO A 218 -2.39 12.85 -10.61
CA PRO A 218 -3.40 11.92 -11.12
C PRO A 218 -4.37 11.47 -10.02
N GLU A 219 -5.60 11.17 -10.42
CA GLU A 219 -6.67 10.70 -9.53
C GLU A 219 -6.30 9.45 -8.74
N ASP A 220 -5.48 8.59 -9.34
CA ASP A 220 -5.05 7.32 -8.73
C ASP A 220 -4.25 7.51 -7.42
N ILE A 221 -3.57 8.65 -7.25
CA ILE A 221 -2.87 8.98 -5.99
C ILE A 221 -3.86 9.11 -4.83
N CYS A 222 -5.07 9.61 -5.09
CA CYS A 222 -6.08 9.87 -4.05
C CYS A 222 -6.83 8.60 -3.64
N LYS A 223 -6.93 7.59 -4.52
CA LYS A 223 -7.81 6.44 -4.31
C LYS A 223 -7.43 5.63 -3.08
N ILE A 224 -6.16 5.21 -2.98
CA ILE A 224 -5.70 4.40 -1.84
C ILE A 224 -5.83 5.17 -0.52
N PRO A 225 -5.35 6.43 -0.39
CA PRO A 225 -5.56 7.23 0.80
C PRO A 225 -7.01 7.34 1.24
N ILE A 226 -7.91 7.71 0.33
CA ILE A 226 -9.32 7.92 0.65
C ILE A 226 -9.99 6.60 1.05
N LEU A 227 -9.79 5.52 0.28
CA LEU A 227 -10.39 4.22 0.59
C LEU A 227 -9.89 3.66 1.92
N ALA A 228 -8.57 3.78 2.19
CA ALA A 228 -7.97 3.21 3.38
C ALA A 228 -8.30 3.99 4.65
N THR A 229 -8.37 5.33 4.58
CA THR A 229 -8.33 6.16 5.80
C THR A 229 -9.51 7.11 5.97
N CYS A 230 -10.44 7.13 5.02
CA CYS A 230 -11.70 7.86 5.15
C CYS A 230 -12.88 6.87 5.08
N PRO A 231 -13.69 6.71 6.16
CA PRO A 231 -14.85 5.81 6.11
C PRO A 231 -15.89 6.28 5.08
N PRO A 232 -16.76 5.38 4.55
CA PRO A 232 -17.89 5.78 3.72
C PRO A 232 -18.70 6.90 4.38
N GLY A 233 -19.08 7.92 3.59
CA GLY A 233 -19.76 9.13 4.10
C GLY A 233 -18.88 10.05 4.95
N GLY A 234 -17.61 9.74 5.16
CA GLY A 234 -16.64 10.61 5.83
C GLY A 234 -16.34 11.87 5.02
N THR A 235 -15.50 12.76 5.57
CA THR A 235 -15.12 14.02 4.91
C THR A 235 -13.61 14.04 4.63
N VAL A 236 -13.25 14.34 3.40
CA VAL A 236 -11.88 14.58 2.94
C VAL A 236 -11.65 16.09 2.89
N LEU A 237 -10.57 16.57 3.50
CA LEU A 237 -10.13 17.96 3.44
C LEU A 237 -8.86 18.05 2.60
N ASP A 238 -8.85 18.95 1.62
CA ASP A 238 -7.64 19.32 0.87
C ASP A 238 -7.43 20.83 0.98
N PRO A 239 -6.42 21.29 1.76
CA PRO A 239 -6.14 22.71 1.96
C PRO A 239 -5.39 23.36 0.79
N PHE A 240 -5.08 22.60 -0.26
CA PHE A 240 -4.40 23.03 -1.48
C PHE A 240 -5.06 22.39 -2.71
N CYS A 241 -6.38 22.50 -2.80
CA CYS A 241 -7.17 21.66 -3.69
C CYS A 241 -6.97 21.89 -5.19
N GLY A 242 -6.35 23.01 -5.58
CA GLY A 242 -6.14 23.33 -6.97
C GLY A 242 -7.42 23.20 -7.79
N THR A 243 -7.37 22.43 -8.88
CA THR A 243 -8.51 22.16 -9.76
C THR A 243 -9.43 21.02 -9.28
N GLY A 244 -9.34 20.61 -8.01
CA GLY A 244 -10.30 19.73 -7.37
C GLY A 244 -10.15 18.23 -7.62
N THR A 245 -8.93 17.72 -7.90
CA THR A 245 -8.71 16.28 -8.11
C THR A 245 -9.13 15.46 -6.90
N THR A 246 -8.70 15.84 -5.69
CA THR A 246 -9.08 15.18 -4.44
C THR A 246 -10.60 15.18 -4.23
N MET A 247 -11.25 16.33 -4.50
CA MET A 247 -12.70 16.50 -4.32
C MET A 247 -13.48 15.56 -5.23
N LYS A 248 -13.11 15.51 -6.51
CA LYS A 248 -13.73 14.62 -7.49
C LYS A 248 -13.61 13.17 -7.07
N VAL A 249 -12.41 12.70 -6.73
CA VAL A 249 -12.18 11.31 -6.30
C VAL A 249 -12.93 11.00 -5.01
N ALA A 250 -12.96 11.91 -4.05
CA ALA A 250 -13.72 11.71 -2.81
C ALA A 250 -15.22 11.52 -3.10
N GLN A 251 -15.79 12.32 -3.98
CA GLN A 251 -17.19 12.24 -4.39
C GLN A 251 -17.49 10.91 -5.11
N GLU A 252 -16.66 10.51 -6.08
CA GLU A 252 -16.80 9.24 -6.80
C GLU A 252 -16.72 8.02 -5.86
N LEU A 253 -15.96 8.15 -4.78
CA LEU A 253 -15.84 7.10 -3.76
C LEU A 253 -16.90 7.21 -2.64
N GLY A 254 -17.89 8.08 -2.76
CA GLY A 254 -18.97 8.24 -1.78
C GLY A 254 -18.54 8.93 -0.48
N ARG A 255 -17.57 9.85 -0.55
CA ARG A 255 -17.12 10.68 0.58
C ARG A 255 -17.51 12.14 0.31
N ARG A 256 -17.74 12.89 1.39
CA ARG A 256 -17.87 14.35 1.32
C ARG A 256 -16.46 14.97 1.17
N SER A 257 -16.40 16.17 0.60
CA SER A 257 -15.11 16.85 0.44
C SER A 257 -15.21 18.33 0.78
N ILE A 258 -14.09 18.88 1.25
CA ILE A 258 -13.86 20.30 1.48
C ILE A 258 -12.53 20.63 0.80
N GLY A 259 -12.56 21.52 -0.18
CA GLY A 259 -11.38 22.04 -0.86
C GLY A 259 -11.15 23.50 -0.50
N ILE A 260 -9.90 23.87 -0.27
CA ILE A 260 -9.46 25.25 -0.03
C ILE A 260 -8.35 25.56 -1.03
N ASP A 261 -8.41 26.73 -1.66
CA ASP A 261 -7.34 27.25 -2.49
C ASP A 261 -7.34 28.79 -2.40
N ILE A 262 -6.17 29.41 -2.61
CA ILE A 262 -6.05 30.88 -2.65
C ILE A 262 -6.47 31.46 -3.99
N SER A 263 -6.53 30.64 -5.05
CA SER A 263 -6.91 31.03 -6.40
C SER A 263 -8.40 30.85 -6.63
N ALA A 264 -9.12 31.95 -6.82
CA ALA A 264 -10.55 31.93 -7.19
C ALA A 264 -10.78 31.20 -8.52
N GLU A 265 -9.83 31.28 -9.46
CA GLU A 265 -9.89 30.57 -10.73
C GLU A 265 -9.86 29.06 -10.52
N TYR A 266 -8.95 28.57 -9.65
CA TYR A 266 -8.87 27.11 -9.33
C TYR A 266 -10.12 26.64 -8.60
N ILE A 267 -10.66 27.42 -7.68
CA ILE A 267 -11.92 27.09 -7.01
C ILE A 267 -13.07 26.97 -8.03
N SER A 268 -13.18 27.90 -8.97
CA SER A 268 -14.18 27.81 -10.05
C SER A 268 -14.03 26.54 -10.89
N MET A 269 -12.79 26.18 -11.24
CA MET A 269 -12.50 24.94 -11.98
C MET A 269 -12.85 23.70 -11.16
N ALA A 270 -12.52 23.69 -9.86
CA ALA A 270 -12.85 22.60 -8.96
C ALA A 270 -14.35 22.40 -8.80
N GLN A 271 -15.11 23.48 -8.64
CA GLN A 271 -16.56 23.46 -8.59
C GLN A 271 -17.17 22.86 -9.87
N HIS A 272 -16.73 23.34 -11.04
CA HIS A 272 -17.19 22.81 -12.32
C HIS A 272 -16.87 21.31 -12.47
N ARG A 273 -15.66 20.88 -12.07
CA ARG A 273 -15.22 19.49 -12.12
C ARG A 273 -16.03 18.57 -11.22
N CYS A 274 -16.49 19.06 -10.08
CA CYS A 274 -17.30 18.31 -9.11
C CYS A 274 -18.81 18.39 -9.36
N GLY A 275 -19.27 19.05 -10.43
CA GLY A 275 -20.67 19.21 -10.73
C GLY A 275 -21.42 20.16 -9.77
N ALA A 276 -20.70 21.00 -9.01
CA ALA A 276 -21.27 21.95 -8.05
C ALA A 276 -21.57 23.34 -8.67
N GLY A 277 -21.54 23.46 -9.99
CA GLY A 277 -21.76 24.69 -10.74
C GLY A 277 -23.04 24.63 -11.56
N GLY A 278 -24.16 24.38 -10.92
CA GLY A 278 -25.51 24.45 -11.49
C GLY A 278 -26.41 25.19 -10.54
#